data_ce9b9aa8f86b4ac6154e97f94fa1ed43
#
_entry.id   ce9b9aa8f86b4ac6154e97f94fa1ed43
#
_cell.length_a   1.000
_cell.length_b   1.000
_cell.length_c   1.000
_cell.angle_alpha   90.00
_cell.angle_beta   90.00
_cell.angle_gamma   90.00
#
_symmetry.space_group_name_H-M   'P 1'
#
loop_
_entity.id
_entity.type
_entity.pdbx_description
1 polymer ?
#
loop_
_entity_poly.entity_id
_entity_poly.type
_entity_poly.pdbx_seq_one_letter_code
_entity_poly.pdbx_strand_id
1 'polypeptide(L)'
;MYFRETGQFKSKYKEELAAFPIFEDKIGIAIAAIIAFVLIPLFGLPGLSYEFTISAVMIPVVIFTITTLGLNILLGFAGQISLGTAAFMGVGAYSCYKIMTIFPDLNALICVVLSGIVTAFVGTIFGLPSLRIKGFYLMVATLAAQFFLEWAFIRIPWLYDYNISGAIEVPYKEMFGIVLTGAKSEPLTRYFVCLVFLVVLTWLASNVIRGRIGRSWMMIRDMDIAAELIGVRPLTA
;
A
#
# COMPACT_ATOMS: atom_id res chain seq x y z
N MET A 1 -16.51 12.31 -11.52
CA MET A 1 -16.52 11.51 -12.75
C MET A 1 -16.28 12.50 -13.88
N TYR A 2 -15.04 12.61 -14.36
CA TYR A 2 -14.73 13.53 -15.44
C TYR A 2 -15.33 12.95 -16.73
N PHE A 3 -16.15 13.75 -17.44
CA PHE A 3 -16.67 13.39 -18.74
C PHE A 3 -15.48 13.29 -19.70
N ARG A 4 -15.13 12.08 -20.10
CA ARG A 4 -14.18 11.87 -21.20
C ARG A 4 -14.92 12.21 -22.50
N GLU A 5 -14.40 13.17 -23.24
CA GLU A 5 -14.91 13.48 -24.56
C GLU A 5 -14.82 12.23 -25.46
N THR A 6 -15.92 11.93 -26.15
CA THR A 6 -15.95 10.89 -27.16
C THR A 6 -15.08 11.33 -28.34
N GLY A 7 -14.20 10.45 -28.81
CA GLY A 7 -13.34 10.73 -29.96
C GLY A 7 -11.84 10.82 -29.67
N GLN A 8 -11.41 10.60 -28.43
CA GLN A 8 -9.98 10.48 -28.13
C GLN A 8 -9.47 9.12 -28.62
N PHE A 9 -8.96 9.08 -29.83
CA PHE A 9 -8.24 7.93 -30.34
C PHE A 9 -6.73 8.17 -30.30
N LYS A 10 -5.97 7.12 -30.07
CA LYS A 10 -4.51 7.16 -30.03
C LYS A 10 -3.96 6.50 -31.28
N SER A 11 -3.14 7.21 -32.02
CA SER A 11 -2.54 6.72 -33.24
C SER A 11 -1.14 6.13 -33.05
N LYS A 12 -0.49 6.44 -31.90
CA LYS A 12 0.87 6.00 -31.60
C LYS A 12 0.94 5.25 -30.29
N TYR A 13 1.68 4.16 -30.29
CA TYR A 13 1.92 3.32 -29.10
C TYR A 13 2.48 4.11 -27.89
N LYS A 14 3.30 5.14 -28.15
CA LYS A 14 3.83 6.03 -27.09
C LYS A 14 2.73 6.83 -26.37
N GLU A 15 1.67 7.18 -27.05
CA GLU A 15 0.54 7.93 -26.48
C GLU A 15 -0.33 7.01 -25.58
N GLU A 16 -0.35 5.72 -25.90
CA GLU A 16 -1.04 4.71 -25.12
C GLU A 16 -0.29 4.37 -23.80
N LEU A 17 1.05 4.45 -23.85
CA LEU A 17 1.91 4.26 -22.67
C LEU A 17 1.95 5.47 -21.74
N ALA A 18 1.42 6.63 -22.14
CA ALA A 18 1.43 7.83 -21.30
C ALA A 18 0.57 7.63 -20.05
N ALA A 19 1.12 7.98 -18.87
CA ALA A 19 0.43 7.84 -17.57
C ALA A 19 -0.88 8.62 -17.53
N PHE A 20 -0.82 9.81 -18.02
CA PHE A 20 -1.91 10.78 -18.03
C PHE A 20 -1.96 11.42 -19.42
N PRO A 21 -2.71 10.79 -20.35
CA PRO A 21 -2.79 11.29 -21.72
C PRO A 21 -3.61 12.58 -21.81
N ILE A 22 -4.50 12.81 -20.84
CA ILE A 22 -5.44 13.93 -20.83
C ILE A 22 -4.86 15.07 -20.01
N PHE A 23 -4.96 16.29 -20.50
CA PHE A 23 -4.44 17.47 -19.81
C PHE A 23 -5.15 17.72 -18.47
N GLU A 24 -6.45 17.46 -18.40
CA GLU A 24 -7.27 17.58 -17.19
C GLU A 24 -6.82 16.63 -16.07
N ASP A 25 -6.44 15.39 -16.41
CA ASP A 25 -5.91 14.43 -15.43
C ASP A 25 -4.59 14.94 -14.81
N LYS A 26 -3.74 15.59 -15.62
CA LYS A 26 -2.49 16.20 -15.13
C LYS A 26 -2.75 17.37 -14.19
N ILE A 27 -3.74 18.20 -14.52
CA ILE A 27 -4.15 19.32 -13.64
C ILE A 27 -4.73 18.77 -12.36
N GLY A 28 -5.60 17.77 -12.40
CA GLY A 28 -6.19 17.15 -11.22
C GLY A 28 -5.13 16.60 -10.25
N ILE A 29 -4.13 15.91 -10.78
CA ILE A 29 -3.02 15.39 -9.98
C ILE A 29 -2.13 16.52 -9.43
N ALA A 30 -1.85 17.54 -10.24
CA ALA A 30 -1.09 18.70 -9.77
C ALA A 30 -1.81 19.43 -8.64
N ILE A 31 -3.11 19.62 -8.75
CA ILE A 31 -3.94 20.23 -7.69
C ILE A 31 -3.90 19.35 -6.42
N ALA A 32 -4.10 18.04 -6.56
CA ALA A 32 -4.05 17.11 -5.43
C ALA A 32 -2.67 17.12 -4.76
N ALA A 33 -1.59 17.17 -5.54
CA ALA A 33 -0.23 17.28 -5.01
C ALA A 33 -0.01 18.61 -4.28
N ILE A 34 -0.45 19.74 -4.82
CA ILE A 34 -0.35 21.06 -4.17
C ILE A 34 -1.13 21.06 -2.85
N ILE A 35 -2.32 20.50 -2.83
CA ILE A 35 -3.13 20.39 -1.60
C ILE A 35 -2.37 19.54 -0.56
N ALA A 36 -1.86 18.37 -0.92
CA ALA A 36 -1.20 17.46 0.00
C ALA A 36 0.15 17.97 0.51
N PHE A 37 0.98 18.57 -0.36
CA PHE A 37 2.34 18.99 -0.01
C PHE A 37 2.45 20.41 0.52
N VAL A 38 1.50 21.29 0.19
CA VAL A 38 1.57 22.72 0.52
C VAL A 38 0.41 23.17 1.39
N LEU A 39 -0.83 22.99 0.94
CA LEU A 39 -2.01 23.54 1.63
C LEU A 39 -2.23 22.91 3.01
N ILE A 40 -2.22 21.60 3.09
CA ILE A 40 -2.45 20.88 4.36
C ILE A 40 -1.33 21.13 5.38
N PRO A 41 -0.03 21.06 5.03
CA PRO A 41 1.05 21.38 5.94
C PRO A 41 1.09 22.84 6.43
N LEU A 42 0.60 23.79 5.62
CA LEU A 42 0.62 25.22 5.97
C LEU A 42 -0.61 25.65 6.79
N PHE A 43 -1.78 25.18 6.42
CA PHE A 43 -3.04 25.70 6.98
C PHE A 43 -3.80 24.70 7.85
N GLY A 44 -3.46 23.40 7.77
CA GLY A 44 -4.30 22.35 8.38
C GLY A 44 -5.70 22.30 7.75
N LEU A 45 -6.65 21.70 8.46
CA LEU A 45 -8.07 21.70 8.08
C LEU A 45 -8.82 22.76 8.87
N PRO A 46 -9.70 23.54 8.23
CA PRO A 46 -10.48 24.58 8.92
C PRO A 46 -11.36 23.95 10.00
N GLY A 47 -11.32 24.52 11.20
CA GLY A 47 -12.11 24.06 12.35
C GLY A 47 -11.47 23.00 13.24
N LEU A 48 -10.25 22.52 12.91
CA LEU A 48 -9.48 21.53 13.69
C LEU A 48 -8.15 22.13 14.13
N SER A 49 -7.63 21.67 15.30
CA SER A 49 -6.28 22.06 15.68
C SER A 49 -5.26 21.45 14.69
N TYR A 50 -4.19 22.19 14.43
CA TYR A 50 -3.17 21.79 13.47
C TYR A 50 -2.57 20.41 13.77
N GLU A 51 -2.18 20.18 15.03
CA GLU A 51 -1.61 18.91 15.46
C GLU A 51 -2.58 17.74 15.28
N PHE A 52 -3.85 17.95 15.62
CA PHE A 52 -4.88 16.93 15.43
C PHE A 52 -5.11 16.64 13.94
N THR A 53 -5.14 17.68 13.10
CA THR A 53 -5.28 17.52 11.65
C THR A 53 -4.19 16.66 11.07
N ILE A 54 -2.94 16.92 11.41
CA ILE A 54 -1.80 16.16 10.84
C ILE A 54 -1.74 14.76 11.42
N SER A 55 -1.78 14.61 12.76
CA SER A 55 -1.54 13.32 13.40
C SER A 55 -2.72 12.36 13.35
N ALA A 56 -3.94 12.85 13.58
CA ALA A 56 -5.10 11.99 13.71
C ALA A 56 -5.90 11.83 12.40
N VAL A 57 -5.73 12.74 11.43
CA VAL A 57 -6.48 12.68 10.18
C VAL A 57 -5.56 12.39 8.99
N MET A 58 -4.55 13.22 8.74
CA MET A 58 -3.79 13.17 7.50
C MET A 58 -2.84 11.96 7.44
N ILE A 59 -2.13 11.64 8.50
CA ILE A 59 -1.24 10.46 8.51
C ILE A 59 -2.03 9.18 8.26
N PRO A 60 -3.15 8.87 8.98
CA PRO A 60 -3.97 7.72 8.64
C PRO A 60 -4.51 7.72 7.20
N VAL A 61 -4.96 8.86 6.69
CA VAL A 61 -5.44 8.97 5.30
C VAL A 61 -4.36 8.57 4.31
N VAL A 62 -3.12 9.05 4.47
CA VAL A 62 -2.01 8.68 3.59
C VAL A 62 -1.68 7.20 3.70
N ILE A 63 -1.66 6.63 4.91
CA ILE A 63 -1.41 5.20 5.14
C ILE A 63 -2.49 4.34 4.45
N PHE A 64 -3.77 4.68 4.63
CA PHE A 64 -4.87 3.98 3.97
C PHE A 64 -4.84 4.16 2.44
N THR A 65 -4.39 5.31 1.95
CA THR A 65 -4.19 5.52 0.50
C THR A 65 -3.13 4.58 -0.07
N ILE A 66 -2.00 4.40 0.63
CA ILE A 66 -0.97 3.42 0.25
C ILE A 66 -1.54 2.00 0.24
N THR A 67 -2.30 1.64 1.27
CA THR A 67 -2.93 0.32 1.37
C THR A 67 -3.94 0.09 0.24
N THR A 68 -4.76 1.10 -0.06
CA THR A 68 -5.74 1.07 -1.14
C THR A 68 -5.08 0.99 -2.52
N LEU A 69 -3.91 1.59 -2.70
CA LEU A 69 -3.12 1.44 -3.93
C LEU A 69 -2.76 -0.03 -4.18
N GLY A 70 -2.31 -0.76 -3.15
CA GLY A 70 -2.04 -2.20 -3.25
C GLY A 70 -3.30 -3.01 -3.56
N LEU A 71 -4.41 -2.70 -2.88
CA LEU A 71 -5.70 -3.34 -3.13
C LEU A 71 -6.21 -3.06 -4.55
N ASN A 72 -6.00 -1.85 -5.07
CA ASN A 72 -6.38 -1.48 -6.44
C ASN A 72 -5.59 -2.28 -7.49
N ILE A 73 -4.31 -2.57 -7.24
CA ILE A 73 -3.54 -3.45 -8.13
C ILE A 73 -4.15 -4.85 -8.15
N LEU A 74 -4.47 -5.40 -7.00
CA LEU A 74 -5.03 -6.75 -6.88
C LEU A 74 -6.43 -6.85 -7.49
N LEU A 75 -7.32 -5.94 -7.11
CA LEU A 75 -8.72 -5.93 -7.57
C LEU A 75 -8.85 -5.41 -9.01
N GLY A 76 -8.21 -4.28 -9.29
CA GLY A 76 -8.39 -3.57 -10.56
C GLY A 76 -7.64 -4.20 -11.72
N PHE A 77 -6.42 -4.67 -11.51
CA PHE A 77 -5.56 -5.19 -12.58
C PHE A 77 -5.47 -6.71 -12.60
N ALA A 78 -5.43 -7.37 -11.44
CA ALA A 78 -5.41 -8.84 -11.38
C ALA A 78 -6.81 -9.47 -11.30
N GLY A 79 -7.86 -8.69 -11.03
CA GLY A 79 -9.24 -9.17 -10.93
C GLY A 79 -9.52 -10.06 -9.71
N GLN A 80 -8.64 -10.01 -8.70
CA GLN A 80 -8.74 -10.83 -7.51
C GLN A 80 -9.31 -10.02 -6.35
N ILE A 81 -10.46 -10.46 -5.82
CA ILE A 81 -11.08 -9.81 -4.66
C ILE A 81 -10.43 -10.36 -3.39
N SER A 82 -9.83 -9.49 -2.57
CA SER A 82 -9.25 -9.85 -1.29
C SER A 82 -9.87 -9.04 -0.16
N LEU A 83 -10.30 -9.71 0.90
CA LEU A 83 -10.78 -9.10 2.14
C LEU A 83 -9.73 -9.15 3.26
N GLY A 84 -8.53 -9.67 2.98
CA GLY A 84 -7.45 -9.83 3.95
C GLY A 84 -6.48 -8.64 4.06
N THR A 85 -6.71 -7.54 3.37
CA THR A 85 -5.76 -6.42 3.24
C THR A 85 -5.40 -5.80 4.60
N ALA A 86 -6.36 -5.68 5.52
CA ALA A 86 -6.13 -5.12 6.85
C ALA A 86 -5.18 -5.99 7.69
N ALA A 87 -5.31 -7.32 7.62
CA ALA A 87 -4.41 -8.22 8.32
C ALA A 87 -2.98 -8.15 7.78
N PHE A 88 -2.78 -8.05 6.47
CA PHE A 88 -1.44 -7.88 5.88
C PHE A 88 -0.82 -6.53 6.25
N MET A 89 -1.63 -5.47 6.37
CA MET A 89 -1.17 -4.20 6.93
C MET A 89 -0.69 -4.38 8.38
N GLY A 90 -1.44 -5.16 9.19
CA GLY A 90 -1.05 -5.55 10.54
C GLY A 90 0.27 -6.33 10.57
N VAL A 91 0.44 -7.33 9.70
CA VAL A 91 1.70 -8.09 9.57
C VAL A 91 2.87 -7.14 9.31
N GLY A 92 2.71 -6.16 8.42
CA GLY A 92 3.73 -5.15 8.14
C GLY A 92 4.08 -4.32 9.37
N ALA A 93 3.08 -3.86 10.12
CA ALA A 93 3.28 -3.07 11.33
C ALA A 93 4.01 -3.86 12.43
N TYR A 94 3.54 -5.06 12.75
CA TYR A 94 4.18 -5.92 13.76
C TYR A 94 5.59 -6.36 13.36
N SER A 95 5.80 -6.70 12.09
CA SER A 95 7.14 -7.04 11.57
C SER A 95 8.10 -5.87 11.68
N CYS A 96 7.67 -4.67 11.29
CA CYS A 96 8.47 -3.46 11.38
C CYS A 96 8.86 -3.17 12.83
N TYR A 97 7.88 -3.24 13.75
CA TYR A 97 8.12 -3.09 15.18
C TYR A 97 9.16 -4.09 15.69
N LYS A 98 9.02 -5.39 15.38
CA LYS A 98 9.96 -6.42 15.81
C LYS A 98 11.36 -6.24 15.22
N ILE A 99 11.48 -5.88 13.95
CA ILE A 99 12.78 -5.60 13.34
C ILE A 99 13.44 -4.40 14.03
N MET A 100 12.69 -3.34 14.33
CA MET A 100 13.21 -2.18 15.04
C MET A 100 13.65 -2.49 16.48
N THR A 101 12.99 -3.42 17.15
CA THR A 101 13.32 -3.85 18.52
C THR A 101 14.53 -4.77 18.55
N ILE A 102 14.61 -5.73 17.62
CA ILE A 102 15.72 -6.71 17.56
C ILE A 102 17.02 -6.05 17.08
N PHE A 103 16.91 -5.11 16.14
CA PHE A 103 18.05 -4.42 15.53
C PHE A 103 17.97 -2.91 15.79
N PRO A 104 18.39 -2.45 16.99
CA PRO A 104 18.31 -1.03 17.35
C PRO A 104 19.18 -0.12 16.48
N ASP A 105 20.26 -0.63 15.88
CA ASP A 105 21.20 0.15 15.08
C ASP A 105 20.78 0.33 13.61
N LEU A 106 19.76 -0.41 13.16
CA LEU A 106 19.30 -0.30 11.78
C LEU A 106 18.51 0.99 11.54
N ASN A 107 18.74 1.60 10.37
CA ASN A 107 17.98 2.75 9.91
C ASN A 107 16.48 2.39 9.74
N ALA A 108 15.59 3.32 10.11
CA ALA A 108 14.16 3.12 10.02
C ALA A 108 13.68 2.73 8.60
N LEU A 109 14.28 3.29 7.56
CA LEU A 109 13.96 2.98 6.16
C LEU A 109 14.25 1.51 5.83
N ILE A 110 15.37 0.97 6.30
CA ILE A 110 15.72 -0.45 6.10
C ILE A 110 14.72 -1.34 6.82
N CYS A 111 14.31 -0.97 8.05
CA CYS A 111 13.30 -1.71 8.80
C CYS A 111 11.95 -1.76 8.06
N VAL A 112 11.53 -0.65 7.44
CA VAL A 112 10.30 -0.61 6.62
C VAL A 112 10.41 -1.50 5.40
N VAL A 113 11.55 -1.48 4.68
CA VAL A 113 11.74 -2.35 3.50
C VAL A 113 11.76 -3.83 3.90
N LEU A 114 12.46 -4.18 4.98
CA LEU A 114 12.49 -5.55 5.49
C LEU A 114 11.12 -6.02 5.95
N SER A 115 10.35 -5.18 6.62
CA SER A 115 8.96 -5.51 7.01
C SER A 115 8.07 -5.75 5.79
N GLY A 116 8.28 -5.01 4.70
CA GLY A 116 7.61 -5.24 3.42
C GLY A 116 7.93 -6.61 2.83
N ILE A 117 9.19 -7.05 2.91
CA ILE A 117 9.61 -8.40 2.46
C ILE A 117 8.95 -9.49 3.33
N VAL A 118 8.94 -9.32 4.64
CA VAL A 118 8.26 -10.27 5.56
C VAL A 118 6.76 -10.34 5.24
N THR A 119 6.12 -9.20 5.04
CA THR A 119 4.69 -9.15 4.68
C THR A 119 4.42 -9.83 3.33
N ALA A 120 5.27 -9.61 2.34
CA ALA A 120 5.18 -10.27 1.05
C ALA A 120 5.32 -11.80 1.18
N PHE A 121 6.24 -12.27 2.02
CA PHE A 121 6.42 -13.69 2.30
C PHE A 121 5.18 -14.30 2.96
N VAL A 122 4.64 -13.68 4.00
CA VAL A 122 3.39 -14.11 4.65
C VAL A 122 2.23 -14.06 3.66
N GLY A 123 2.12 -13.00 2.87
CA GLY A 123 1.13 -12.87 1.81
C GLY A 123 1.22 -13.99 0.77
N THR A 124 2.42 -14.44 0.44
CA THR A 124 2.64 -15.57 -0.48
C THR A 124 2.16 -16.89 0.13
N ILE A 125 2.43 -17.13 1.42
CA ILE A 125 1.97 -18.35 2.13
C ILE A 125 0.45 -18.46 2.09
N PHE A 126 -0.29 -17.37 2.34
CA PHE A 126 -1.75 -17.38 2.28
C PHE A 126 -2.29 -17.28 0.85
N GLY A 127 -1.53 -16.62 -0.04
CA GLY A 127 -1.89 -16.42 -1.44
C GLY A 127 -1.79 -17.70 -2.27
N LEU A 128 -0.72 -18.51 -2.11
CA LEU A 128 -0.51 -19.72 -2.92
C LEU A 128 -1.67 -20.73 -2.85
N PRO A 129 -2.22 -21.08 -1.68
CA PRO A 129 -3.41 -21.93 -1.62
C PRO A 129 -4.62 -21.29 -2.27
N SER A 130 -4.76 -19.97 -2.15
CA SER A 130 -5.91 -19.24 -2.67
C SER A 130 -5.91 -19.12 -4.20
N LEU A 131 -4.76 -19.20 -4.88
CA LEU A 131 -4.67 -19.21 -6.34
C LEU A 131 -5.37 -20.42 -7.00
N ARG A 132 -5.55 -21.51 -6.25
CA ARG A 132 -6.31 -22.69 -6.72
C ARG A 132 -7.83 -22.50 -6.62
N ILE A 133 -8.25 -21.44 -5.96
CA ILE A 133 -9.67 -21.16 -5.66
C ILE A 133 -10.07 -19.93 -6.46
N LYS A 134 -11.08 -20.05 -7.31
CA LYS A 134 -11.54 -18.95 -8.18
C LYS A 134 -12.79 -18.26 -7.62
N GLY A 135 -12.95 -16.98 -7.93
CA GLY A 135 -14.17 -16.23 -7.67
C GLY A 135 -14.47 -15.99 -6.18
N PHE A 136 -15.70 -16.22 -5.77
CA PHE A 136 -16.20 -15.93 -4.43
C PHE A 136 -15.44 -16.68 -3.31
N TYR A 137 -15.00 -17.89 -3.55
CA TYR A 137 -14.27 -18.70 -2.57
C TYR A 137 -12.90 -18.08 -2.22
N LEU A 138 -12.27 -17.37 -3.15
CA LEU A 138 -11.03 -16.63 -2.89
C LEU A 138 -11.27 -15.53 -1.85
N MET A 139 -12.38 -14.81 -1.95
CA MET A 139 -12.78 -13.78 -0.99
C MET A 139 -12.95 -14.36 0.41
N VAL A 140 -13.62 -15.50 0.54
CA VAL A 140 -13.82 -16.19 1.82
C VAL A 140 -12.48 -16.69 2.40
N ALA A 141 -11.60 -17.22 1.56
CA ALA A 141 -10.27 -17.68 1.99
C ALA A 141 -9.41 -16.53 2.55
N THR A 142 -9.42 -15.37 1.89
CA THR A 142 -8.67 -14.19 2.37
C THR A 142 -9.30 -13.59 3.63
N LEU A 143 -10.61 -13.68 3.80
CA LEU A 143 -11.30 -13.30 5.04
C LEU A 143 -10.92 -14.24 6.20
N ALA A 144 -10.86 -15.54 5.95
CA ALA A 144 -10.39 -16.50 6.95
C ALA A 144 -8.94 -16.25 7.37
N ALA A 145 -8.06 -15.91 6.42
CA ALA A 145 -6.69 -15.50 6.70
C ALA A 145 -6.63 -14.23 7.56
N GLN A 146 -7.54 -13.27 7.36
CA GLN A 146 -7.63 -12.07 8.18
C GLN A 146 -7.97 -12.41 9.63
N PHE A 147 -9.00 -13.19 9.89
CA PHE A 147 -9.36 -13.59 11.25
C PHE A 147 -8.25 -14.40 11.93
N PHE A 148 -7.58 -15.26 11.18
CA PHE A 148 -6.47 -16.03 11.72
C PHE A 148 -5.31 -15.12 12.15
N LEU A 149 -4.94 -14.15 11.31
CA LEU A 149 -3.86 -13.21 11.63
C LEU A 149 -4.22 -12.28 12.80
N GLU A 150 -5.45 -11.77 12.84
CA GLU A 150 -5.95 -10.99 13.99
C GLU A 150 -5.89 -11.79 15.28
N TRP A 151 -6.33 -13.06 15.25
CA TRP A 151 -6.20 -13.96 16.39
C TRP A 151 -4.74 -14.16 16.79
N ALA A 152 -3.83 -14.35 15.83
CA ALA A 152 -2.41 -14.53 16.08
C ALA A 152 -1.77 -13.29 16.73
N PHE A 153 -2.14 -12.08 16.28
CA PHE A 153 -1.62 -10.83 16.87
C PHE A 153 -1.99 -10.69 18.35
N ILE A 154 -3.19 -11.11 18.75
CA ILE A 154 -3.66 -11.03 20.14
C ILE A 154 -3.09 -12.18 20.98
N ARG A 155 -2.91 -13.37 20.40
CA ARG A 155 -2.61 -14.59 21.16
C ARG A 155 -1.12 -14.90 21.29
N ILE A 156 -0.27 -14.36 20.41
CA ILE A 156 1.16 -14.62 20.45
C ILE A 156 1.88 -13.51 21.25
N PRO A 157 2.28 -13.77 22.51
CA PRO A 157 2.87 -12.74 23.40
C PRO A 157 4.17 -12.15 22.85
N TRP A 158 4.91 -12.93 22.06
CA TRP A 158 6.15 -12.48 21.42
C TRP A 158 5.93 -11.30 20.48
N LEU A 159 4.76 -11.18 19.84
CA LEU A 159 4.47 -10.09 18.90
C LEU A 159 4.34 -8.72 19.58
N TYR A 160 3.79 -8.68 20.79
CA TYR A 160 3.63 -7.44 21.59
C TYR A 160 4.58 -7.34 22.77
N ASP A 161 5.74 -8.05 22.70
CA ASP A 161 6.84 -7.99 23.69
C ASP A 161 6.40 -8.30 25.12
N TYR A 162 5.45 -9.23 25.31
CA TYR A 162 4.91 -9.63 26.60
C TYR A 162 4.34 -8.47 27.43
N ASN A 163 4.00 -7.34 26.80
CA ASN A 163 3.47 -6.19 27.50
C ASN A 163 2.04 -6.46 27.99
N ILE A 164 1.81 -6.35 29.29
CA ILE A 164 0.53 -6.67 29.95
C ILE A 164 -0.60 -5.76 29.42
N SER A 165 -0.29 -4.53 29.06
CA SER A 165 -1.28 -3.58 28.51
C SER A 165 -1.66 -3.85 27.06
N GLY A 166 -0.94 -4.75 26.35
CA GLY A 166 -1.10 -4.96 24.91
C GLY A 166 -0.71 -3.77 24.06
N ALA A 167 -0.26 -2.67 24.65
CA ALA A 167 0.21 -1.49 23.93
C ALA A 167 1.63 -1.72 23.42
N ILE A 168 1.86 -1.37 22.16
CA ILE A 168 3.16 -1.45 21.51
C ILE A 168 3.73 -0.05 21.42
N GLU A 169 4.85 0.20 22.11
CA GLU A 169 5.60 1.43 21.98
C GLU A 169 6.73 1.25 20.97
N VAL A 170 6.70 2.01 19.90
CA VAL A 170 7.73 1.94 18.86
C VAL A 170 9.02 2.56 19.40
N PRO A 171 10.17 1.85 19.35
CA PRO A 171 11.45 2.37 19.82
C PRO A 171 11.86 3.63 19.05
N TYR A 172 12.61 4.48 19.72
CA TYR A 172 13.17 5.70 19.12
C TYR A 172 14.07 5.34 17.94
N LYS A 173 13.78 5.92 16.79
CA LYS A 173 14.59 5.74 15.57
C LYS A 173 14.76 7.07 14.84
N GLU A 174 15.97 7.25 14.35
CA GLU A 174 16.33 8.35 13.46
C GLU A 174 16.46 7.85 12.02
N MET A 175 16.12 8.71 11.09
CA MET A 175 16.37 8.54 9.67
C MET A 175 17.11 9.77 9.16
N PHE A 176 18.36 9.62 8.74
CA PHE A 176 19.22 10.72 8.28
C PHE A 176 19.31 11.91 9.27
N GLY A 177 19.34 11.64 10.59
CA GLY A 177 19.41 12.68 11.62
C GLY A 177 18.06 13.33 11.98
N ILE A 178 16.95 12.84 11.39
CA ILE A 178 15.60 13.29 11.69
C ILE A 178 14.89 12.24 12.53
N VAL A 179 14.31 12.65 13.65
CA VAL A 179 13.55 11.76 14.55
C VAL A 179 12.24 11.36 13.91
N LEU A 180 12.12 10.08 13.57
CA LEU A 180 10.94 9.56 12.87
C LEU A 180 9.94 8.93 13.83
N THR A 181 10.40 8.23 14.87
CA THR A 181 9.57 7.48 15.79
C THR A 181 9.82 7.89 17.24
N GLY A 182 8.87 7.61 18.12
CA GLY A 182 8.93 7.95 19.53
C GLY A 182 8.16 9.24 19.88
N ALA A 183 8.09 9.55 21.17
CA ALA A 183 7.31 10.67 21.71
C ALA A 183 7.81 12.07 21.27
N LYS A 184 9.07 12.20 20.85
CA LYS A 184 9.68 13.47 20.42
C LYS A 184 9.58 13.74 18.92
N SER A 185 8.99 12.83 18.14
CA SER A 185 8.91 13.03 16.68
C SER A 185 7.79 14.01 16.34
N GLU A 186 8.10 14.98 15.49
CA GLU A 186 7.13 15.95 15.00
C GLU A 186 6.11 15.28 14.05
N PRO A 187 4.80 15.52 14.24
CA PRO A 187 3.76 14.96 13.36
C PRO A 187 3.96 15.32 11.89
N LEU A 188 4.42 16.54 11.63
CA LEU A 188 4.67 17.04 10.27
C LEU A 188 5.77 16.23 9.56
N THR A 189 6.83 15.88 10.25
CA THR A 189 7.92 15.06 9.71
C THR A 189 7.42 13.67 9.32
N ARG A 190 6.62 13.02 10.17
CA ARG A 190 6.00 11.71 9.85
C ARG A 190 5.09 11.80 8.63
N TYR A 191 4.30 12.87 8.54
CA TYR A 191 3.42 13.10 7.41
C TYR A 191 4.18 13.21 6.10
N PHE A 192 5.24 14.00 6.03
CA PHE A 192 6.06 14.13 4.82
C PHE A 192 6.74 12.81 4.44
N VAL A 193 7.22 12.05 5.40
CA VAL A 193 7.80 10.73 5.10
C VAL A 193 6.76 9.80 4.50
N CYS A 194 5.54 9.74 5.07
CA CYS A 194 4.45 8.96 4.51
C CYS A 194 4.07 9.42 3.08
N LEU A 195 4.06 10.73 2.82
CA LEU A 195 3.81 11.27 1.48
C LEU A 195 4.90 10.87 0.48
N VAL A 196 6.17 10.92 0.86
CA VAL A 196 7.27 10.46 0.01
C VAL A 196 7.09 8.99 -0.34
N PHE A 197 6.77 8.14 0.65
CA PHE A 197 6.45 6.73 0.41
C PHE A 197 5.27 6.56 -0.54
N LEU A 198 4.20 7.33 -0.38
CA LEU A 198 3.04 7.30 -1.27
C LEU A 198 3.45 7.60 -2.72
N VAL A 199 4.23 8.66 -2.94
CA VAL A 199 4.69 9.06 -4.30
C VAL A 199 5.57 7.98 -4.91
N VAL A 200 6.55 7.47 -4.16
CA VAL A 200 7.46 6.42 -4.63
C VAL A 200 6.70 5.14 -4.97
N LEU A 201 5.80 4.69 -4.09
CA LEU A 201 5.01 3.49 -4.32
C LEU A 201 4.02 3.64 -5.47
N THR A 202 3.41 4.82 -5.64
CA THR A 202 2.53 5.11 -6.79
C THR A 202 3.32 5.10 -8.10
N TRP A 203 4.54 5.66 -8.11
CA TRP A 203 5.42 5.62 -9.26
C TRP A 203 5.84 4.18 -9.61
N LEU A 204 6.25 3.38 -8.62
CA LEU A 204 6.58 1.96 -8.80
C LEU A 204 5.37 1.16 -9.32
N ALA A 205 4.21 1.31 -8.70
CA ALA A 205 2.96 0.68 -9.12
C ALA A 205 2.62 1.00 -10.57
N SER A 206 2.71 2.27 -10.95
CA SER A 206 2.48 2.73 -12.33
C SER A 206 3.43 2.07 -13.33
N ASN A 207 4.71 1.91 -12.98
CA ASN A 207 5.70 1.27 -13.84
C ASN A 207 5.43 -0.24 -13.99
N VAL A 208 5.08 -0.93 -12.90
CA VAL A 208 4.74 -2.37 -12.92
C VAL A 208 3.49 -2.63 -13.77
N ILE A 209 2.43 -1.85 -13.55
CA ILE A 209 1.16 -2.00 -14.27
C ILE A 209 1.33 -1.82 -15.79
N ARG A 210 2.18 -0.88 -16.22
CA ARG A 210 2.47 -0.63 -17.64
C ARG A 210 3.46 -1.59 -18.25
N GLY A 211 4.19 -2.31 -17.39
CA GLY A 211 5.16 -3.31 -17.79
C GLY A 211 4.52 -4.56 -18.40
N ARG A 212 5.35 -5.54 -18.73
CA ARG A 212 4.90 -6.85 -19.22
C ARG A 212 4.04 -7.58 -18.17
N ILE A 213 4.41 -7.45 -16.90
CA ILE A 213 3.72 -8.09 -15.77
C ILE A 213 2.27 -7.59 -15.66
N GLY A 214 2.06 -6.27 -15.61
CA GLY A 214 0.70 -5.71 -15.50
C GLY A 214 -0.20 -6.08 -16.69
N ARG A 215 0.38 -6.15 -17.91
CA ARG A 215 -0.37 -6.62 -19.09
C ARG A 215 -0.75 -8.08 -19.00
N SER A 216 0.12 -8.93 -18.46
CA SER A 216 -0.20 -10.34 -18.21
C SER A 216 -1.34 -10.47 -17.19
N TRP A 217 -1.34 -9.68 -16.13
CA TRP A 217 -2.42 -9.66 -15.14
C TRP A 217 -3.77 -9.26 -15.75
N MET A 218 -3.80 -8.21 -16.58
CA MET A 218 -5.02 -7.79 -17.27
C MET A 218 -5.55 -8.86 -18.22
N MET A 219 -4.67 -9.54 -18.96
CA MET A 219 -5.07 -10.67 -19.83
C MET A 219 -5.70 -11.82 -19.03
N ILE A 220 -5.11 -12.19 -17.90
CA ILE A 220 -5.65 -13.24 -17.01
C ILE A 220 -6.98 -12.80 -16.40
N ARG A 221 -7.10 -11.54 -15.99
CA ARG A 221 -8.35 -10.99 -15.44
C ARG A 221 -9.50 -11.06 -16.44
N ASP A 222 -9.24 -10.67 -17.70
CA ASP A 222 -10.28 -10.56 -18.71
C ASP A 222 -10.70 -11.95 -19.26
N MET A 223 -9.73 -12.84 -19.56
CA MET A 223 -9.97 -14.19 -20.02
C MET A 223 -8.79 -15.11 -19.70
N ASP A 224 -8.85 -15.84 -18.59
CA ASP A 224 -7.79 -16.74 -18.12
C ASP A 224 -7.48 -17.87 -19.13
N ILE A 225 -8.51 -18.48 -19.72
CA ILE A 225 -8.35 -19.57 -20.72
C ILE A 225 -7.66 -19.05 -22.00
N ALA A 226 -8.04 -17.88 -22.47
CA ALA A 226 -7.42 -17.29 -23.66
C ALA A 226 -5.95 -16.88 -23.39
N ALA A 227 -5.66 -16.39 -22.19
CA ALA A 227 -4.30 -16.07 -21.77
C ALA A 227 -3.40 -17.32 -21.77
N GLU A 228 -3.89 -18.45 -21.28
CA GLU A 228 -3.16 -19.72 -21.29
C GLU A 228 -2.86 -20.20 -22.73
N LEU A 229 -3.79 -20.05 -23.65
CA LEU A 229 -3.61 -20.43 -25.07
C LEU A 229 -2.52 -19.60 -25.76
N ILE A 230 -2.32 -18.35 -25.33
CA ILE A 230 -1.26 -17.45 -25.85
C ILE A 230 0.08 -17.70 -25.13
N GLY A 231 0.12 -18.60 -24.13
CA GLY A 231 1.33 -18.96 -23.39
C GLY A 231 1.58 -18.17 -22.10
N VAL A 232 0.62 -17.37 -21.64
CA VAL A 232 0.67 -16.72 -20.33
C VAL A 232 0.17 -17.71 -19.27
N ARG A 233 1.08 -18.13 -18.39
CA ARG A 233 0.73 -19.08 -17.32
C ARG A 233 0.25 -18.32 -16.08
N PRO A 234 -1.01 -18.50 -15.61
CA PRO A 234 -1.55 -17.75 -14.46
C PRO A 234 -0.77 -17.96 -13.16
N LEU A 235 -0.13 -19.13 -12.98
CA LEU A 235 0.67 -19.43 -11.78
C LEU A 235 2.05 -18.77 -11.77
N THR A 236 2.54 -18.23 -12.87
CA THR A 236 3.88 -17.65 -13.00
C THR A 236 3.86 -16.16 -13.37
N ALA A 237 2.70 -15.61 -13.67
CA ALA A 237 2.47 -14.20 -13.97
C ALA A 237 2.09 -13.43 -12.72
#